data_a520e6d45c509e00e80dac86f93ef31c
#
_entry.id   a520e6d45c509e00e80dac86f93ef31c
#
_cell.length_a   1.000
_cell.length_b   1.000
_cell.length_c   1.000
_cell.angle_alpha   90.00
_cell.angle_beta   90.00
_cell.angle_gamma   90.00
#
_symmetry.space_group_name_H-M   'P 1'
#
loop_
_entity.id
_entity.type
_entity.pdbx_description
1 polymer ?
#
loop_
_entity_poly.entity_id
_entity_poly.type
_entity_poly.pdbx_seq_one_letter_code
_entity_poly.pdbx_strand_id
1 'polypeptide(L)'
;MEEEQKKDVAVFRFGIISDFVNGSNLPHGERERLLRKKCTRKWDIPHSPKTNISRGTIQRWIQLYESGGSALESLYPKDRNDKGKLRALDGETCHALKQIREEMPCATVPLILKTIEGRGYPSSRLFPSTVYRFFHHNDLMRPTQAREDRRKFEAEHPNDIWQSDVMHGPHLEMDGKKRKSYLIAFIDDHSRLIVYGGFYTSETTQAFMHAFEQALLRRGLPRKLYVDNGSAFRSRQLMHTTASLGIALWHSRAYKPQGRGKIERFFGSVRSQFLPGFRGNSLDEINQAFEAWLSGDYNVRKHSATGKKPLERFVDGIECIRPTPDNLKDHFRKTVRRKVNRDRTIVLDQHLYEGPVALIGKQVDLLYHENEYDRVELKYKQESYGFLRQVDLHANCRVKRDKNNDPVILSNNTTPLNGRMWEADS
;
A
#
# COMPACT_ATOMS: atom_id res chain seq x y z
N MET A 1 -6.29 -22.14 36.84
CA MET A 1 -7.20 -23.23 36.40
C MET A 1 -8.48 -23.09 37.21
N GLU A 2 -9.63 -23.29 36.57
CA GLU A 2 -10.91 -23.34 37.23
C GLU A 2 -11.02 -24.59 38.11
N GLU A 3 -11.92 -24.58 39.09
CA GLU A 3 -12.01 -25.66 40.09
C GLU A 3 -12.39 -27.00 39.46
N GLU A 4 -13.26 -26.98 38.46
CA GLU A 4 -13.66 -28.15 37.69
C GLU A 4 -12.48 -28.77 36.94
N GLN A 5 -11.66 -27.94 36.30
CA GLN A 5 -10.42 -28.39 35.60
C GLN A 5 -9.40 -29.00 36.58
N LYS A 6 -9.29 -28.46 37.80
CA LYS A 6 -8.41 -29.04 38.84
C LYS A 6 -8.90 -30.42 39.27
N LYS A 7 -10.21 -30.61 39.33
CA LYS A 7 -10.86 -31.88 39.67
C LYS A 7 -10.61 -32.91 38.58
N ASP A 8 -10.78 -32.57 37.31
CA ASP A 8 -10.49 -33.46 36.16
C ASP A 8 -9.05 -33.98 36.20
N VAL A 9 -8.10 -33.08 36.46
CA VAL A 9 -6.70 -33.42 36.57
C VAL A 9 -6.43 -34.34 37.75
N ALA A 10 -7.10 -34.12 38.89
CA ALA A 10 -6.93 -34.97 40.08
C ALA A 10 -7.51 -36.36 39.88
N VAL A 11 -8.68 -36.46 39.23
CA VAL A 11 -9.31 -37.76 38.89
C VAL A 11 -8.39 -38.54 37.93
N PHE A 12 -7.84 -37.88 36.92
CA PHE A 12 -6.86 -38.49 36.02
C PHE A 12 -5.62 -39.00 36.78
N ARG A 13 -5.02 -38.17 37.67
CA ARG A 13 -3.85 -38.54 38.46
C ARG A 13 -4.16 -39.72 39.36
N PHE A 14 -5.33 -39.74 40.03
CA PHE A 14 -5.78 -40.85 40.84
C PHE A 14 -5.90 -42.14 40.00
N GLY A 15 -6.52 -42.10 38.82
CA GLY A 15 -6.61 -43.26 37.93
C GLY A 15 -5.23 -43.85 37.53
N ILE A 16 -4.19 -43.01 37.48
CA ILE A 16 -2.83 -43.50 37.22
C ILE A 16 -2.23 -44.18 38.44
N ILE A 17 -2.47 -43.67 39.67
CA ILE A 17 -1.84 -44.16 40.91
C ILE A 17 -2.71 -45.18 41.64
N SER A 18 -3.97 -45.38 41.24
CA SER A 18 -4.91 -46.27 41.94
C SER A 18 -4.38 -47.68 42.22
N ASP A 19 -3.67 -48.28 41.27
CA ASP A 19 -3.07 -49.61 41.41
C ASP A 19 -1.96 -49.68 42.50
N PHE A 20 -1.40 -48.54 42.90
CA PHE A 20 -0.34 -48.43 43.90
C PHE A 20 -0.86 -48.08 45.29
N VAL A 21 -2.03 -47.45 45.40
CA VAL A 21 -2.58 -46.94 46.68
C VAL A 21 -3.76 -47.75 47.19
N ASN A 22 -4.50 -48.45 46.30
CA ASN A 22 -5.63 -49.28 46.65
C ASN A 22 -5.27 -50.79 46.74
N GLY A 23 -4.05 -51.19 46.35
CA GLY A 23 -3.60 -52.57 46.39
C GLY A 23 -2.86 -52.88 47.67
N SER A 24 -3.33 -53.85 48.43
CA SER A 24 -2.57 -54.46 49.51
C SER A 24 -1.24 -54.99 48.99
N ASN A 25 -0.10 -54.60 49.60
CA ASN A 25 1.28 -55.07 49.44
C ASN A 25 1.59 -55.75 48.08
N LEU A 26 1.89 -54.94 47.08
CA LEU A 26 2.40 -55.47 45.79
C LEU A 26 3.68 -56.24 46.02
N PRO A 27 3.83 -57.50 45.51
CA PRO A 27 5.05 -58.30 45.63
C PRO A 27 6.30 -57.52 45.15
N HIS A 28 7.46 -57.92 45.74
CA HIS A 28 8.72 -57.30 45.41
C HIS A 28 8.99 -57.39 43.88
N GLY A 29 9.21 -56.25 43.21
CA GLY A 29 9.43 -56.15 41.75
C GLY A 29 8.18 -55.88 40.92
N GLU A 30 6.97 -56.17 41.39
CA GLU A 30 5.73 -55.91 40.63
C GLU A 30 5.38 -54.43 40.57
N ARG A 31 5.65 -53.72 41.64
CA ARG A 31 5.56 -52.24 41.69
C ARG A 31 6.43 -51.57 40.60
N GLU A 32 7.67 -52.08 40.42
CA GLU A 32 8.57 -51.57 39.42
C GLU A 32 8.10 -51.86 38.00
N ARG A 33 7.59 -53.08 37.78
CA ARG A 33 7.01 -53.49 36.48
C ARG A 33 5.80 -52.64 36.09
N LEU A 34 4.93 -52.35 37.02
CA LEU A 34 3.77 -51.51 36.84
C LEU A 34 4.17 -50.05 36.54
N LEU A 35 5.14 -49.50 37.25
CA LEU A 35 5.68 -48.17 36.98
C LEU A 35 6.22 -48.05 35.57
N ARG A 36 7.05 -49.00 35.10
CA ARG A 36 7.57 -49.05 33.74
C ARG A 36 6.45 -49.11 32.72
N LYS A 37 5.48 -50.00 32.91
CA LYS A 37 4.30 -50.13 32.03
C LYS A 37 3.52 -48.82 31.91
N LYS A 38 3.30 -48.10 33.01
CA LYS A 38 2.55 -46.79 32.99
C LYS A 38 3.39 -45.69 32.37
N CYS A 39 4.72 -45.69 32.47
CA CYS A 39 5.60 -44.72 31.85
C CYS A 39 5.74 -44.87 30.33
N THR A 40 5.63 -46.11 29.82
CA THR A 40 5.70 -46.35 28.36
C THR A 40 4.39 -46.07 27.60
N ARG A 41 3.29 -46.06 28.34
CA ARG A 41 1.95 -45.77 27.75
C ARG A 41 1.79 -44.31 27.43
N LYS A 42 1.19 -43.99 26.28
CA LYS A 42 0.71 -42.62 25.94
C LYS A 42 -0.62 -42.40 26.63
N TRP A 43 -0.77 -41.25 27.25
CA TRP A 43 -1.94 -40.83 28.03
C TRP A 43 -2.53 -39.58 27.44
N ASP A 44 -3.84 -39.50 27.42
CA ASP A 44 -4.54 -38.22 27.19
C ASP A 44 -4.67 -37.51 28.55
N ILE A 45 -3.80 -36.51 28.75
CA ILE A 45 -3.69 -35.79 30.03
C ILE A 45 -4.62 -34.58 29.99
N PRO A 46 -5.67 -34.50 30.83
CA PRO A 46 -6.59 -33.36 30.81
C PRO A 46 -5.87 -32.02 30.91
N HIS A 47 -6.23 -31.09 30.03
CA HIS A 47 -5.73 -29.71 29.98
C HIS A 47 -4.21 -29.61 29.79
N SER A 48 -3.57 -30.59 29.12
CA SER A 48 -2.12 -30.60 28.85
C SER A 48 -1.81 -31.18 27.48
N PRO A 49 -0.86 -30.58 26.71
CA PRO A 49 -0.39 -31.16 25.44
C PRO A 49 0.54 -32.34 25.64
N LYS A 50 0.94 -32.67 26.87
CA LYS A 50 1.87 -33.78 27.17
C LYS A 50 1.14 -35.09 27.11
N THR A 51 1.76 -36.13 26.54
CA THR A 51 1.22 -37.48 26.45
C THR A 51 1.98 -38.50 27.29
N ASN A 52 3.13 -38.12 27.83
CA ASN A 52 4.03 -39.05 28.59
C ASN A 52 4.10 -38.59 30.06
N ILE A 53 4.18 -39.56 30.96
CA ILE A 53 4.32 -39.34 32.39
C ILE A 53 5.61 -40.03 32.86
N SER A 54 6.49 -39.27 33.52
CA SER A 54 7.74 -39.82 34.03
C SER A 54 7.51 -40.61 35.33
N ARG A 55 8.39 -41.54 35.62
CA ARG A 55 8.42 -42.33 36.89
C ARG A 55 8.37 -41.40 38.10
N GLY A 56 9.21 -40.37 38.15
CA GLY A 56 9.25 -39.44 39.27
C GLY A 56 7.93 -38.67 39.46
N THR A 57 7.18 -38.43 38.37
CA THR A 57 5.86 -37.80 38.45
C THR A 57 4.83 -38.74 39.12
N ILE A 58 4.80 -40.03 38.75
CA ILE A 58 3.91 -41.02 39.34
C ILE A 58 4.24 -41.18 40.83
N GLN A 59 5.50 -41.35 41.18
CA GLN A 59 5.94 -41.48 42.57
C GLN A 59 5.56 -40.27 43.42
N ARG A 60 5.76 -39.09 42.87
CA ARG A 60 5.32 -37.83 43.55
C ARG A 60 3.84 -37.78 43.78
N TRP A 61 3.02 -38.24 42.84
CA TRP A 61 1.55 -38.27 43.03
C TRP A 61 1.14 -39.30 44.10
N ILE A 62 1.79 -40.48 44.17
CA ILE A 62 1.56 -41.43 45.23
C ILE A 62 1.88 -40.79 46.58
N GLN A 63 3.03 -40.19 46.74
CA GLN A 63 3.45 -39.52 47.97
C GLN A 63 2.51 -38.39 48.38
N LEU A 64 2.04 -37.58 47.42
CA LEU A 64 1.07 -36.50 47.69
C LEU A 64 -0.25 -37.05 48.16
N TYR A 65 -0.73 -38.15 47.60
CA TYR A 65 -1.98 -38.79 47.98
C TYR A 65 -1.89 -39.41 49.37
N GLU A 66 -0.84 -40.17 49.66
CA GLU A 66 -0.60 -40.80 50.96
C GLU A 66 -0.39 -39.75 52.06
N SER A 67 0.40 -38.70 51.83
CA SER A 67 0.65 -37.64 52.80
C SER A 67 -0.56 -36.69 53.00
N GLY A 68 -1.46 -36.64 52.04
CA GLY A 68 -2.68 -35.84 52.10
C GLY A 68 -3.88 -36.57 52.66
N GLY A 69 -3.70 -37.65 53.44
CA GLY A 69 -4.78 -38.39 54.07
C GLY A 69 -5.68 -39.16 53.09
N SER A 70 -5.13 -39.57 51.96
CA SER A 70 -5.85 -40.29 50.88
C SER A 70 -7.04 -39.55 50.31
N ALA A 71 -6.98 -38.25 50.36
CA ALA A 71 -8.00 -37.38 49.78
C ALA A 71 -7.68 -36.98 48.33
N LEU A 72 -8.70 -36.92 47.48
CA LEU A 72 -8.55 -36.57 46.07
C LEU A 72 -7.99 -35.14 45.87
N GLU A 73 -8.33 -34.23 46.77
CA GLU A 73 -7.89 -32.84 46.77
C GLU A 73 -6.37 -32.67 46.89
N SER A 74 -5.69 -33.66 47.50
CA SER A 74 -4.22 -33.68 47.60
C SER A 74 -3.56 -33.77 46.22
N LEU A 75 -4.28 -34.31 45.25
CA LEU A 75 -3.83 -34.44 43.85
C LEU A 75 -4.15 -33.21 42.97
N TYR A 76 -4.78 -32.18 43.50
CA TYR A 76 -5.03 -30.96 42.74
C TYR A 76 -3.73 -30.31 42.28
N PRO A 77 -3.69 -29.80 41.04
CA PRO A 77 -2.54 -29.03 40.58
C PRO A 77 -2.42 -27.76 41.44
N LYS A 78 -1.29 -27.58 42.08
CA LYS A 78 -0.98 -26.35 42.82
C LYS A 78 -0.68 -25.23 41.86
N ASP A 79 -1.31 -24.07 42.06
CA ASP A 79 -0.94 -22.85 41.35
C ASP A 79 0.48 -22.43 41.80
N ARG A 80 1.22 -21.87 40.87
CA ARG A 80 2.57 -21.34 41.17
C ARG A 80 2.44 -20.14 42.09
N ASN A 81 3.15 -20.13 43.23
CA ASN A 81 3.19 -19.01 44.18
C ASN A 81 3.78 -17.72 43.60
N ASP A 82 4.44 -17.82 42.45
CA ASP A 82 5.09 -16.70 41.72
C ASP A 82 4.29 -16.24 40.50
N LYS A 83 3.07 -16.77 40.31
CA LYS A 83 2.21 -16.35 39.20
C LYS A 83 1.82 -14.87 39.38
N GLY A 84 2.27 -14.03 38.41
CA GLY A 84 2.04 -12.58 38.41
C GLY A 84 3.07 -11.76 39.20
N LYS A 85 4.03 -12.37 39.91
CA LYS A 85 5.13 -11.63 40.58
C LYS A 85 6.34 -11.49 39.64
N LEU A 86 6.73 -10.28 39.36
CA LEU A 86 7.90 -9.94 38.55
C LEU A 86 9.11 -9.86 39.50
N ARG A 87 9.82 -10.98 39.68
CA ARG A 87 10.97 -11.07 40.59
C ARG A 87 12.15 -10.15 40.19
N ALA A 88 12.20 -9.69 38.96
CA ALA A 88 13.30 -8.86 38.43
C ALA A 88 13.07 -7.36 38.59
N LEU A 89 11.91 -6.93 39.13
CA LEU A 89 11.54 -5.53 39.29
C LEU A 89 11.25 -5.24 40.76
N ASP A 90 11.97 -4.30 41.32
CA ASP A 90 11.66 -3.72 42.63
C ASP A 90 10.53 -2.68 42.53
N GLY A 91 10.02 -2.24 43.67
CA GLY A 91 8.90 -1.30 43.74
C GLY A 91 9.22 0.06 43.11
N GLU A 92 10.45 0.54 43.29
CA GLU A 92 10.90 1.83 42.77
C GLU A 92 11.01 1.80 41.24
N THR A 93 11.61 0.75 40.69
CA THR A 93 11.70 0.54 39.24
C THR A 93 10.30 0.37 38.60
N CYS A 94 9.38 -0.32 39.26
CA CYS A 94 8.00 -0.44 38.83
C CYS A 94 7.30 0.92 38.74
N HIS A 95 7.49 1.77 39.76
CA HIS A 95 6.93 3.12 39.79
C HIS A 95 7.52 3.99 38.70
N ALA A 96 8.85 3.99 38.55
CA ALA A 96 9.54 4.74 37.49
C ALA A 96 9.10 4.30 36.08
N LEU A 97 8.91 3.00 35.83
CA LEU A 97 8.41 2.51 34.56
C LEU A 97 6.98 2.98 34.25
N LYS A 98 6.08 3.04 35.26
CA LYS A 98 4.74 3.58 35.12
C LYS A 98 4.79 5.06 34.76
N GLN A 99 5.54 5.83 35.52
CA GLN A 99 5.71 7.28 35.29
C GLN A 99 6.26 7.59 33.90
N ILE A 100 7.33 6.90 33.47
CA ILE A 100 7.90 7.08 32.13
C ILE A 100 6.87 6.72 31.05
N ARG A 101 6.05 5.69 31.27
CA ARG A 101 4.99 5.32 30.32
C ARG A 101 3.91 6.38 30.25
N GLU A 102 3.53 7.00 31.36
CA GLU A 102 2.55 8.10 31.41
C GLU A 102 3.09 9.36 30.70
N GLU A 103 4.36 9.70 30.95
CA GLU A 103 5.03 10.83 30.29
C GLU A 103 5.21 10.61 28.78
N MET A 104 5.49 9.37 28.36
CA MET A 104 5.75 9.00 26.97
C MET A 104 4.88 7.81 26.52
N PRO A 105 3.57 7.98 26.30
CA PRO A 105 2.63 6.88 26.03
C PRO A 105 2.98 6.07 24.77
N CYS A 106 3.58 6.69 23.75
CA CYS A 106 3.93 6.06 22.49
C CYS A 106 5.38 5.55 22.41
N ALA A 107 6.18 5.71 23.48
CA ALA A 107 7.59 5.31 23.46
C ALA A 107 7.78 3.80 23.27
N THR A 108 8.82 3.42 22.54
CA THR A 108 9.22 2.01 22.40
C THR A 108 9.89 1.52 23.68
N VAL A 109 9.82 0.21 23.98
CA VAL A 109 10.50 -0.34 25.16
C VAL A 109 12.01 -0.07 25.15
N PRO A 110 12.75 -0.16 24.04
CA PRO A 110 14.16 0.27 24.02
C PRO A 110 14.38 1.72 24.44
N LEU A 111 13.52 2.65 24.03
CA LEU A 111 13.60 4.05 24.42
C LEU A 111 13.32 4.22 25.92
N ILE A 112 12.32 3.51 26.46
CA ILE A 112 12.01 3.51 27.89
C ILE A 112 13.18 2.98 28.73
N LEU A 113 13.82 1.91 28.27
CA LEU A 113 15.02 1.35 28.92
C LEU A 113 16.16 2.36 28.96
N LYS A 114 16.40 3.05 27.86
CA LYS A 114 17.42 4.12 27.82
C LYS A 114 17.05 5.30 28.73
N THR A 115 15.78 5.65 28.82
CA THR A 115 15.30 6.75 29.68
C THR A 115 15.41 6.40 31.15
N ILE A 116 15.04 5.18 31.55
CA ILE A 116 15.14 4.75 32.96
C ILE A 116 16.59 4.64 33.41
N GLU A 117 17.48 4.18 32.55
CA GLU A 117 18.93 4.18 32.79
C GLU A 117 19.48 5.59 32.98
N GLY A 118 19.07 6.54 32.14
CA GLY A 118 19.43 7.97 32.28
C GLY A 118 18.89 8.63 33.56
N ARG A 119 17.85 8.02 34.19
CA ARG A 119 17.32 8.45 35.51
C ARG A 119 18.02 7.79 36.70
N GLY A 120 19.09 7.01 36.46
CA GLY A 120 19.92 6.41 37.51
C GLY A 120 19.40 5.05 38.02
N TYR A 121 18.40 4.45 37.39
CA TYR A 121 17.97 3.11 37.75
C TYR A 121 18.84 2.05 37.07
N PRO A 122 19.29 0.99 37.77
CA PRO A 122 20.20 0.00 37.21
C PRO A 122 19.52 -0.82 36.11
N SER A 123 20.00 -0.66 34.89
CA SER A 123 19.50 -1.36 33.70
C SER A 123 19.98 -2.81 33.61
N SER A 124 21.02 -3.21 34.37
CA SER A 124 21.68 -4.52 34.29
C SER A 124 20.75 -5.74 34.52
N ARG A 125 19.57 -5.55 35.11
CA ARG A 125 18.52 -6.56 35.32
C ARG A 125 17.25 -6.32 34.53
N LEU A 126 17.18 -5.23 33.74
CA LEU A 126 16.01 -4.81 33.00
C LEU A 126 16.06 -5.33 31.54
N PHE A 127 15.71 -6.57 31.34
CA PHE A 127 15.57 -7.11 29.99
C PHE A 127 14.29 -6.58 29.32
N PRO A 128 14.31 -6.30 28.01
CA PRO A 128 13.13 -5.87 27.26
C PRO A 128 11.91 -6.78 27.50
N SER A 129 12.10 -8.09 27.57
CA SER A 129 11.04 -9.08 27.84
C SER A 129 10.41 -8.92 29.21
N THR A 130 11.15 -8.46 30.22
CA THR A 130 10.63 -8.19 31.56
C THR A 130 9.76 -6.95 31.57
N VAL A 131 10.21 -5.87 30.89
CA VAL A 131 9.44 -4.63 30.74
C VAL A 131 8.17 -4.84 29.93
N TYR A 132 8.23 -5.62 28.84
CA TYR A 132 7.04 -6.00 28.07
C TYR A 132 6.02 -6.75 28.94
N ARG A 133 6.45 -7.75 29.73
CA ARG A 133 5.56 -8.48 30.65
C ARG A 133 4.98 -7.59 31.73
N PHE A 134 5.78 -6.65 32.25
CA PHE A 134 5.31 -5.66 33.24
C PHE A 134 4.22 -4.77 32.64
N PHE A 135 4.43 -4.21 31.47
CA PHE A 135 3.46 -3.36 30.81
C PHE A 135 2.20 -4.13 30.42
N HIS A 136 2.33 -5.36 29.97
CA HIS A 136 1.17 -6.20 29.65
C HIS A 136 0.36 -6.53 30.90
N HIS A 137 1.01 -6.86 32.02
CA HIS A 137 0.34 -7.21 33.28
C HIS A 137 -0.37 -6.01 33.92
N ASN A 138 0.12 -4.79 33.71
CA ASN A 138 -0.45 -3.56 34.27
C ASN A 138 -1.29 -2.77 33.26
N ASP A 139 -1.67 -3.34 32.11
CA ASP A 139 -2.39 -2.67 31.01
C ASP A 139 -1.72 -1.39 30.49
N LEU A 140 -0.39 -1.31 30.64
CA LEU A 140 0.44 -0.19 30.24
C LEU A 140 1.10 -0.40 28.85
N MET A 141 0.58 -1.32 28.07
CA MET A 141 0.99 -1.44 26.66
C MET A 141 0.68 -0.13 25.95
N ARG A 142 1.40 0.13 24.84
CA ARG A 142 1.12 1.34 24.06
C ARG A 142 -0.38 1.50 23.90
N PRO A 143 -0.92 2.70 24.14
CA PRO A 143 -2.29 2.94 23.78
C PRO A 143 -2.40 2.61 22.30
N THR A 144 -3.19 1.62 21.98
CA THR A 144 -3.64 1.45 20.62
C THR A 144 -4.26 2.79 20.28
N GLN A 145 -3.70 3.54 19.33
CA GLN A 145 -4.33 4.77 18.85
C GLN A 145 -5.81 4.46 18.74
N ALA A 146 -6.64 5.29 19.37
CA ALA A 146 -8.06 5.08 19.40
C ALA A 146 -8.45 4.59 18.01
N ARG A 147 -9.01 3.38 17.92
CA ARG A 147 -9.28 2.75 16.64
C ARG A 147 -10.25 3.70 15.97
N GLU A 148 -9.71 4.56 15.07
CA GLU A 148 -10.58 5.36 14.22
C GLU A 148 -11.57 4.39 13.61
N ASP A 149 -12.83 4.74 13.59
CA ASP A 149 -13.88 3.94 12.97
C ASP A 149 -13.49 3.64 11.52
N ARG A 150 -12.86 2.49 11.33
CA ARG A 150 -12.32 2.05 10.03
C ARG A 150 -13.41 1.28 9.33
N ARG A 151 -14.29 1.98 8.65
CA ARG A 151 -15.29 1.34 7.83
C ARG A 151 -14.64 0.79 6.56
N LYS A 152 -14.77 -0.52 6.38
CA LYS A 152 -14.44 -1.15 5.10
C LYS A 152 -15.38 -0.55 4.04
N PHE A 153 -14.82 0.13 3.05
CA PHE A 153 -15.60 0.62 1.92
C PHE A 153 -15.24 -0.16 0.66
N GLU A 154 -16.19 -0.25 -0.25
CA GLU A 154 -16.05 -0.85 -1.56
C GLU A 154 -16.95 -0.06 -2.51
N ALA A 155 -16.44 0.26 -3.70
CA ALA A 155 -17.22 0.92 -4.74
C ALA A 155 -18.35 0.00 -5.19
N GLU A 156 -19.50 0.57 -5.49
CA GLU A 156 -20.70 -0.18 -5.88
C GLU A 156 -20.57 -0.76 -7.29
N HIS A 157 -19.99 0.03 -8.22
CA HIS A 157 -19.85 -0.35 -9.62
C HIS A 157 -18.38 -0.28 -10.09
N PRO A 158 -18.03 -1.03 -11.16
CA PRO A 158 -16.75 -0.87 -11.85
C PRO A 158 -16.59 0.57 -12.32
N ASN A 159 -15.36 1.07 -12.29
CA ASN A 159 -15.01 2.45 -12.65
C ASN A 159 -15.62 3.55 -11.76
N ASP A 160 -16.27 3.23 -10.64
CA ASP A 160 -16.62 4.26 -9.67
C ASP A 160 -15.39 4.89 -9.05
N ILE A 161 -14.41 4.07 -8.64
CA ILE A 161 -13.18 4.54 -8.02
C ILE A 161 -12.01 3.72 -8.54
N TRP A 162 -11.02 4.37 -9.12
CA TRP A 162 -9.71 3.80 -9.33
C TRP A 162 -8.75 4.26 -8.25
N GLN A 163 -7.93 3.35 -7.76
CA GLN A 163 -6.78 3.70 -6.91
C GLN A 163 -5.52 3.57 -7.73
N SER A 164 -4.61 4.51 -7.58
CA SER A 164 -3.30 4.45 -8.22
C SER A 164 -2.19 4.80 -7.24
N ASP A 165 -1.06 4.14 -7.43
CA ASP A 165 0.15 4.35 -6.64
C ASP A 165 1.37 3.90 -7.45
N VAL A 166 2.56 4.24 -6.97
CA VAL A 166 3.83 3.88 -7.58
C VAL A 166 4.61 2.94 -6.66
N MET A 167 5.04 1.80 -7.20
CA MET A 167 5.92 0.86 -6.49
C MET A 167 7.32 0.88 -7.09
N HIS A 168 8.33 0.93 -6.26
CA HIS A 168 9.71 0.72 -6.69
C HIS A 168 9.91 -0.72 -7.15
N GLY A 169 10.31 -0.88 -8.40
CA GLY A 169 10.60 -2.15 -9.06
C GLY A 169 12.08 -2.58 -8.96
N PRO A 170 12.47 -3.63 -9.66
CA PRO A 170 13.84 -4.10 -9.72
C PRO A 170 14.75 -3.13 -10.50
N HIS A 171 16.06 -3.30 -10.35
CA HIS A 171 17.02 -2.64 -11.22
C HIS A 171 17.10 -3.39 -12.55
N LEU A 172 16.95 -2.66 -13.62
CA LEU A 172 16.98 -3.15 -14.99
C LEU A 172 18.14 -2.52 -15.75
N GLU A 173 18.58 -3.16 -16.80
CA GLU A 173 19.59 -2.63 -17.71
C GLU A 173 18.93 -1.69 -18.72
N MET A 174 19.39 -0.45 -18.74
CA MET A 174 18.90 0.61 -19.63
C MET A 174 20.10 1.41 -20.12
N ASP A 175 20.30 1.48 -21.44
CA ASP A 175 21.45 2.14 -22.05
C ASP A 175 22.80 1.65 -21.49
N GLY A 176 22.93 0.33 -21.23
CA GLY A 176 24.14 -0.28 -20.66
C GLY A 176 24.40 0.04 -19.18
N LYS A 177 23.43 0.63 -18.49
CA LYS A 177 23.53 0.96 -17.05
C LYS A 177 22.37 0.37 -16.28
N LYS A 178 22.65 -0.14 -15.08
CA LYS A 178 21.60 -0.59 -14.14
C LYS A 178 20.87 0.61 -13.55
N ARG A 179 19.59 0.75 -13.88
CA ARG A 179 18.69 1.78 -13.35
C ARG A 179 17.51 1.16 -12.63
N LYS A 180 17.01 1.86 -11.64
CA LYS A 180 15.80 1.48 -10.92
C LYS A 180 14.57 1.65 -11.80
N SER A 181 13.67 0.68 -11.76
CA SER A 181 12.36 0.78 -12.42
C SER A 181 11.26 1.16 -11.42
N TYR A 182 10.13 1.64 -11.93
CA TYR A 182 8.98 2.10 -11.16
C TYR A 182 7.72 1.51 -11.77
N LEU A 183 6.96 0.73 -11.00
CA LEU A 183 5.67 0.22 -11.43
C LEU A 183 4.59 1.24 -11.10
N ILE A 184 3.94 1.77 -12.12
CA ILE A 184 2.73 2.60 -11.98
C ILE A 184 1.54 1.69 -12.29
N ALA A 185 0.57 1.60 -11.39
CA ALA A 185 -0.58 0.75 -11.58
C ALA A 185 -1.89 1.42 -11.15
N PHE A 186 -2.98 1.02 -11.80
CA PHE A 186 -4.34 1.44 -11.52
C PHE A 186 -5.18 0.21 -11.21
N ILE A 187 -5.81 0.19 -10.03
CA ILE A 187 -6.74 -0.86 -9.62
C ILE A 187 -8.14 -0.31 -9.52
N ASP A 188 -9.10 -1.02 -10.09
CA ASP A 188 -10.52 -0.76 -9.88
C ASP A 188 -10.93 -1.19 -8.47
N ASP A 189 -11.53 -0.28 -7.73
CA ASP A 189 -11.90 -0.49 -6.32
C ASP A 189 -12.99 -1.54 -6.15
N HIS A 190 -13.95 -1.63 -7.10
CA HIS A 190 -15.03 -2.60 -7.09
C HIS A 190 -14.52 -4.02 -7.39
N SER A 191 -13.95 -4.20 -8.56
CA SER A 191 -13.61 -5.53 -9.10
C SER A 191 -12.27 -6.07 -8.62
N ARG A 192 -11.36 -5.21 -8.20
CA ARG A 192 -9.92 -5.49 -7.97
C ARG A 192 -9.14 -5.73 -9.27
N LEU A 193 -9.75 -5.48 -10.41
CA LEU A 193 -9.08 -5.56 -11.70
C LEU A 193 -7.93 -4.56 -11.74
N ILE A 194 -6.78 -5.00 -12.20
CA ILE A 194 -5.74 -4.08 -12.62
C ILE A 194 -6.10 -3.57 -14.00
N VAL A 195 -6.55 -2.33 -14.02
CA VAL A 195 -7.00 -1.62 -15.21
C VAL A 195 -5.84 -1.44 -16.17
N TYR A 196 -4.72 -1.00 -15.63
CA TYR A 196 -3.43 -0.88 -16.29
C TYR A 196 -2.30 -0.95 -15.25
N GLY A 197 -1.18 -1.49 -15.65
CA GLY A 197 0.07 -1.43 -14.91
C GLY A 197 1.25 -1.54 -15.85
N GLY A 198 2.28 -0.73 -15.62
CA GLY A 198 3.48 -0.75 -16.43
C GLY A 198 4.71 -0.27 -15.65
N PHE A 199 5.86 -0.83 -15.98
CA PHE A 199 7.14 -0.40 -15.44
C PHE A 199 7.71 0.74 -16.29
N TYR A 200 8.27 1.73 -15.62
CA TYR A 200 8.83 2.95 -16.19
C TYR A 200 10.23 3.20 -15.66
N THR A 201 10.97 4.08 -16.35
CA THR A 201 12.32 4.50 -15.95
C THR A 201 12.33 5.53 -14.84
N SER A 202 11.18 6.16 -14.57
CA SER A 202 11.04 7.24 -13.59
C SER A 202 9.62 7.31 -13.04
N GLU A 203 9.46 7.94 -11.87
CA GLU A 203 8.17 8.24 -11.23
C GLU A 203 7.70 9.70 -11.50
N THR A 204 7.99 10.21 -12.68
CA THR A 204 7.63 11.57 -13.08
C THR A 204 6.15 11.70 -13.41
N THR A 205 5.64 12.95 -13.41
CA THR A 205 4.29 13.25 -13.88
C THR A 205 4.05 12.71 -15.29
N GLN A 206 5.04 12.78 -16.17
CA GLN A 206 4.94 12.31 -17.55
C GLN A 206 4.70 10.79 -17.62
N ALA A 207 5.49 10.00 -16.87
CA ALA A 207 5.30 8.55 -16.80
C ALA A 207 3.91 8.19 -16.25
N PHE A 208 3.45 8.93 -15.22
CA PHE A 208 2.12 8.76 -14.67
C PHE A 208 1.01 9.12 -15.68
N MET A 209 1.13 10.24 -16.38
CA MET A 209 0.16 10.66 -17.39
C MET A 209 0.06 9.65 -18.54
N HIS A 210 1.19 9.12 -19.00
CA HIS A 210 1.18 8.04 -20.00
C HIS A 210 0.47 6.79 -19.47
N ALA A 211 0.79 6.34 -18.26
CA ALA A 211 0.12 5.19 -17.65
C ALA A 211 -1.40 5.43 -17.48
N PHE A 212 -1.79 6.65 -17.12
CA PHE A 212 -3.19 7.03 -16.95
C PHE A 212 -3.94 7.03 -18.28
N GLU A 213 -3.34 7.56 -19.35
CA GLU A 213 -3.90 7.51 -20.71
C GLU A 213 -4.13 6.08 -21.16
N GLN A 214 -3.14 5.18 -20.98
CA GLN A 214 -3.28 3.76 -21.30
C GLN A 214 -4.39 3.08 -20.49
N ALA A 215 -4.54 3.44 -19.22
CA ALA A 215 -5.63 2.93 -18.38
C ALA A 215 -7.01 3.34 -18.91
N LEU A 216 -7.18 4.62 -19.28
CA LEU A 216 -8.43 5.14 -19.84
C LEU A 216 -8.77 4.52 -21.18
N LEU A 217 -7.78 4.36 -22.07
CA LEU A 217 -7.98 3.70 -23.37
C LEU A 217 -8.44 2.25 -23.23
N ARG A 218 -7.94 1.53 -22.22
CA ARG A 218 -8.27 0.11 -22.04
C ARG A 218 -9.62 -0.14 -21.38
N ARG A 219 -10.06 0.72 -20.45
CA ARG A 219 -11.17 0.41 -19.54
C ARG A 219 -12.19 1.53 -19.37
N GLY A 220 -12.11 2.61 -20.15
CA GLY A 220 -13.02 3.76 -20.05
C GLY A 220 -12.67 4.71 -18.91
N LEU A 221 -13.59 5.61 -18.59
CA LEU A 221 -13.38 6.69 -17.64
C LEU A 221 -13.88 6.31 -16.25
N PRO A 222 -13.04 6.41 -15.19
CA PRO A 222 -13.51 6.29 -13.82
C PRO A 222 -14.30 7.55 -13.41
N ARG A 223 -15.17 7.44 -12.41
CA ARG A 223 -15.80 8.59 -11.77
C ARG A 223 -14.84 9.32 -10.86
N LYS A 224 -13.97 8.56 -10.17
CA LYS A 224 -13.00 9.08 -9.20
C LYS A 224 -11.65 8.42 -9.38
N LEU A 225 -10.61 9.22 -9.28
CA LEU A 225 -9.22 8.75 -9.21
C LEU A 225 -8.67 9.08 -7.83
N TYR A 226 -8.32 8.05 -7.06
CA TYR A 226 -7.77 8.18 -5.72
C TYR A 226 -6.25 7.92 -5.74
N VAL A 227 -5.48 8.92 -5.38
CA VAL A 227 -4.02 8.94 -5.41
C VAL A 227 -3.44 9.44 -4.08
N ASP A 228 -2.13 9.30 -3.90
CA ASP A 228 -1.46 9.91 -2.76
C ASP A 228 -1.16 11.42 -2.96
N ASN A 229 -0.41 12.00 -2.01
CA ASN A 229 0.01 13.39 -2.07
C ASN A 229 1.39 13.58 -2.73
N GLY A 230 1.92 12.60 -3.44
CA GLY A 230 3.20 12.70 -4.16
C GLY A 230 3.20 13.84 -5.18
N SER A 231 4.39 14.34 -5.52
CA SER A 231 4.54 15.50 -6.42
C SER A 231 3.94 15.25 -7.81
N ALA A 232 4.08 14.05 -8.35
CA ALA A 232 3.50 13.66 -9.64
C ALA A 232 1.97 13.79 -9.66
N PHE A 233 1.30 13.47 -8.53
CA PHE A 233 -0.15 13.50 -8.40
C PHE A 233 -0.73 14.90 -8.11
N ARG A 234 0.11 15.85 -7.73
CA ARG A 234 -0.25 17.26 -7.52
C ARG A 234 -0.02 18.13 -8.74
N SER A 235 0.34 17.55 -9.87
CA SER A 235 0.63 18.30 -11.08
C SER A 235 -0.62 19.01 -11.61
N ARG A 236 -0.44 20.24 -12.09
CA ARG A 236 -1.53 21.00 -12.75
C ARG A 236 -2.06 20.25 -13.97
N GLN A 237 -1.21 19.52 -14.68
CA GLN A 237 -1.60 18.73 -15.83
C GLN A 237 -2.61 17.65 -15.44
N LEU A 238 -2.33 16.86 -14.38
CA LEU A 238 -3.26 15.83 -13.91
C LEU A 238 -4.59 16.45 -13.45
N MET A 239 -4.54 17.52 -12.68
CA MET A 239 -5.77 18.23 -12.23
C MET A 239 -6.61 18.71 -13.41
N HIS A 240 -5.96 19.29 -14.43
CA HIS A 240 -6.65 19.75 -15.63
C HIS A 240 -7.25 18.59 -16.43
N THR A 241 -6.46 17.54 -16.69
CA THR A 241 -6.90 16.36 -17.44
C THR A 241 -8.07 15.66 -16.76
N THR A 242 -7.99 15.42 -15.45
CA THR A 242 -9.08 14.77 -14.71
C THR A 242 -10.35 15.63 -14.71
N ALA A 243 -10.22 16.94 -14.49
CA ALA A 243 -11.36 17.87 -14.52
C ALA A 243 -12.02 17.94 -15.91
N SER A 244 -11.23 18.01 -16.99
CA SER A 244 -11.75 18.07 -18.36
C SER A 244 -12.45 16.78 -18.81
N LEU A 245 -12.09 15.64 -18.21
CA LEU A 245 -12.74 14.33 -18.43
C LEU A 245 -13.88 14.06 -17.44
N GLY A 246 -14.19 15.00 -16.55
CA GLY A 246 -15.20 14.84 -15.50
C GLY A 246 -14.86 13.71 -14.51
N ILE A 247 -13.59 13.58 -14.18
CA ILE A 247 -13.05 12.62 -13.20
C ILE A 247 -12.71 13.37 -11.92
N ALA A 248 -13.30 13.00 -10.79
CA ALA A 248 -12.99 13.61 -9.51
C ALA A 248 -11.62 13.11 -9.00
N LEU A 249 -10.64 14.00 -8.89
CA LEU A 249 -9.33 13.68 -8.35
C LEU A 249 -9.35 13.79 -6.82
N TRP A 250 -9.10 12.66 -6.14
CA TRP A 250 -9.06 12.58 -4.68
C TRP A 250 -7.66 12.26 -4.20
N HIS A 251 -7.18 13.06 -3.28
CA HIS A 251 -5.90 12.82 -2.61
C HIS A 251 -6.12 12.18 -1.24
N SER A 252 -5.28 11.22 -0.88
CA SER A 252 -5.27 10.65 0.47
C SER A 252 -4.98 11.75 1.49
N ARG A 253 -5.63 11.70 2.66
CA ARG A 253 -5.26 12.60 3.76
C ARG A 253 -3.84 12.30 4.21
N ALA A 254 -3.06 13.34 4.48
CA ALA A 254 -1.70 13.20 5.01
C ALA A 254 -1.72 12.29 6.26
N TYR A 255 -0.78 11.35 6.34
CA TYR A 255 -0.64 10.39 7.43
C TYR A 255 -1.82 9.42 7.66
N LYS A 256 -2.80 9.32 6.73
CA LYS A 256 -3.91 8.37 6.79
C LYS A 256 -3.94 7.47 5.54
N PRO A 257 -3.09 6.42 5.46
CA PRO A 257 -2.96 5.53 4.29
C PRO A 257 -4.16 4.60 4.08
N GLN A 258 -5.17 4.67 4.93
CA GLN A 258 -6.24 3.68 5.08
C GLN A 258 -7.09 3.45 3.81
N GLY A 259 -7.15 4.42 2.91
CA GLY A 259 -7.89 4.30 1.64
C GLY A 259 -7.17 3.51 0.54
N ARG A 260 -5.85 3.29 0.63
CA ARG A 260 -5.03 2.68 -0.43
C ARG A 260 -4.68 1.20 -0.21
N GLY A 261 -5.20 0.59 0.82
CA GLY A 261 -4.87 -0.80 1.18
C GLY A 261 -5.12 -1.85 0.07
N LYS A 262 -5.90 -1.50 -0.97
CA LYS A 262 -6.17 -2.38 -2.11
C LYS A 262 -5.00 -2.41 -3.08
N ILE A 263 -4.52 -1.24 -3.50
CA ILE A 263 -3.34 -1.13 -4.38
C ILE A 263 -2.06 -1.59 -3.65
N GLU A 264 -1.91 -1.29 -2.36
CA GLU A 264 -0.78 -1.76 -1.54
C GLU A 264 -0.72 -3.29 -1.47
N ARG A 265 -1.88 -3.94 -1.30
CA ARG A 265 -1.98 -5.41 -1.33
C ARG A 265 -1.66 -5.99 -2.70
N PHE A 266 -2.07 -5.33 -3.78
CA PHE A 266 -1.68 -5.69 -5.12
C PHE A 266 -0.16 -5.63 -5.29
N PHE A 267 0.50 -4.57 -4.85
CA PHE A 267 1.96 -4.47 -4.88
C PHE A 267 2.64 -5.56 -4.04
N GLY A 268 2.02 -5.98 -2.94
CA GLY A 268 2.44 -7.16 -2.18
C GLY A 268 2.41 -8.43 -3.05
N SER A 269 1.37 -8.61 -3.86
CA SER A 269 1.26 -9.74 -4.80
C SER A 269 2.32 -9.65 -5.90
N VAL A 270 2.60 -8.47 -6.45
CA VAL A 270 3.68 -8.28 -7.44
C VAL A 270 5.03 -8.71 -6.86
N ARG A 271 5.35 -8.25 -5.62
CA ARG A 271 6.62 -8.58 -4.96
C ARG A 271 6.76 -10.06 -4.64
N SER A 272 5.68 -10.74 -4.27
CA SER A 272 5.73 -12.13 -3.82
C SER A 272 5.47 -13.17 -4.90
N GLN A 273 4.77 -12.80 -5.98
CA GLN A 273 4.30 -13.76 -6.98
C GLN A 273 4.85 -13.51 -8.39
N PHE A 274 5.04 -12.25 -8.78
CA PHE A 274 5.55 -11.91 -10.10
C PHE A 274 7.09 -11.74 -10.09
N LEU A 275 7.61 -10.82 -9.29
CA LEU A 275 9.04 -10.48 -9.31
C LEU A 275 9.98 -11.66 -9.03
N PRO A 276 9.69 -12.61 -8.11
CA PRO A 276 10.59 -13.75 -7.86
C PRO A 276 10.72 -14.68 -9.06
N GLY A 277 9.72 -14.73 -9.95
CA GLY A 277 9.73 -15.54 -11.18
C GLY A 277 10.35 -14.82 -12.38
N PHE A 278 10.49 -13.51 -12.35
CA PHE A 278 11.05 -12.74 -13.46
C PHE A 278 12.57 -12.93 -13.58
N ARG A 279 13.05 -13.19 -14.80
CA ARG A 279 14.48 -13.46 -15.11
C ARG A 279 15.06 -12.51 -16.14
N GLY A 280 14.28 -11.63 -16.75
CA GLY A 280 14.75 -10.63 -17.70
C GLY A 280 15.52 -9.50 -17.03
N ASN A 281 16.11 -8.62 -17.84
CA ASN A 281 16.87 -7.47 -17.35
C ASN A 281 16.51 -6.15 -18.04
N SER A 282 15.66 -6.18 -19.07
CA SER A 282 15.22 -4.98 -19.81
C SER A 282 13.82 -4.50 -19.41
N LEU A 283 13.53 -3.23 -19.74
CA LEU A 283 12.22 -2.62 -19.47
C LEU A 283 11.10 -3.28 -20.29
N ASP A 284 11.41 -3.63 -21.55
CA ASP A 284 10.43 -4.26 -22.44
C ASP A 284 10.08 -5.67 -21.98
N GLU A 285 11.10 -6.46 -21.60
CA GLU A 285 10.89 -7.81 -21.08
C GLU A 285 10.04 -7.83 -19.81
N ILE A 286 10.30 -6.93 -18.86
CA ILE A 286 9.51 -6.90 -17.64
C ILE A 286 8.07 -6.47 -17.93
N ASN A 287 7.84 -5.53 -18.85
CA ASN A 287 6.49 -5.09 -19.21
C ASN A 287 5.72 -6.19 -19.94
N GLN A 288 6.34 -6.91 -20.88
CA GLN A 288 5.70 -8.05 -21.55
C GLN A 288 5.35 -9.17 -20.57
N ALA A 289 6.30 -9.55 -19.71
CA ALA A 289 6.07 -10.57 -18.69
C ALA A 289 4.99 -10.15 -17.69
N PHE A 290 4.96 -8.87 -17.31
CA PHE A 290 3.97 -8.33 -16.39
C PHE A 290 2.56 -8.32 -16.99
N GLU A 291 2.41 -7.90 -18.25
CA GLU A 291 1.12 -7.95 -18.96
C GLU A 291 0.61 -9.39 -19.11
N ALA A 292 1.51 -10.32 -19.42
CA ALA A 292 1.17 -11.75 -19.49
C ALA A 292 0.74 -12.30 -18.11
N TRP A 293 1.41 -11.91 -17.03
CA TRP A 293 1.01 -12.29 -15.67
C TRP A 293 -0.33 -11.67 -15.26
N LEU A 294 -0.57 -10.39 -15.59
CA LEU A 294 -1.85 -9.73 -15.29
C LEU A 294 -3.02 -10.41 -16.01
N SER A 295 -2.85 -10.69 -17.31
CA SER A 295 -3.91 -11.26 -18.15
C SER A 295 -4.11 -12.76 -17.94
N GLY A 296 -3.04 -13.50 -17.69
CA GLY A 296 -3.06 -14.95 -17.53
C GLY A 296 -3.26 -15.45 -16.10
N ASP A 297 -2.95 -14.63 -15.09
CA ASP A 297 -3.07 -15.04 -13.68
C ASP A 297 -3.87 -14.03 -12.85
N TYR A 298 -3.35 -12.84 -12.56
CA TYR A 298 -3.92 -11.96 -11.54
C TYR A 298 -5.38 -11.57 -11.81
N ASN A 299 -5.70 -11.14 -13.03
CA ASN A 299 -7.03 -10.66 -13.39
C ASN A 299 -8.06 -11.79 -13.60
N VAL A 300 -7.61 -13.03 -13.78
CA VAL A 300 -8.48 -14.18 -14.10
C VAL A 300 -8.58 -15.21 -12.97
N ARG A 301 -7.74 -15.12 -11.94
CA ARG A 301 -7.87 -15.99 -10.77
C ARG A 301 -8.88 -15.45 -9.77
N LYS A 302 -9.44 -16.34 -8.94
CA LYS A 302 -10.38 -15.97 -7.88
C LYS A 302 -9.69 -15.10 -6.82
N HIS A 303 -10.18 -13.87 -6.62
CA HIS A 303 -9.64 -12.95 -5.64
C HIS A 303 -10.22 -13.22 -4.25
N SER A 304 -9.37 -13.39 -3.23
CA SER A 304 -9.76 -13.80 -1.87
C SER A 304 -10.78 -12.86 -1.19
N ALA A 305 -10.68 -11.54 -1.43
CA ALA A 305 -11.57 -10.58 -0.79
C ALA A 305 -12.96 -10.46 -1.45
N THR A 306 -13.08 -10.76 -2.74
CA THR A 306 -14.34 -10.64 -3.50
C THR A 306 -14.99 -11.98 -3.81
N GLY A 307 -14.23 -13.08 -3.72
CA GLY A 307 -14.70 -14.41 -4.06
C GLY A 307 -14.93 -14.64 -5.56
N LYS A 308 -14.74 -13.62 -6.42
CA LYS A 308 -14.88 -13.67 -7.88
C LYS A 308 -13.55 -13.36 -8.56
N LYS A 309 -13.44 -13.66 -9.86
CA LYS A 309 -12.32 -13.21 -10.69
C LYS A 309 -12.44 -11.72 -10.95
N PRO A 310 -11.35 -10.93 -10.85
CA PRO A 310 -11.40 -9.48 -11.08
C PRO A 310 -11.99 -9.11 -12.44
N LEU A 311 -11.56 -9.77 -13.50
CA LEU A 311 -12.07 -9.49 -14.85
C LEU A 311 -13.57 -9.81 -14.98
N GLU A 312 -14.03 -10.95 -14.47
CA GLU A 312 -15.43 -11.35 -14.48
C GLU A 312 -16.30 -10.33 -13.74
N ARG A 313 -15.87 -9.92 -12.53
CA ARG A 313 -16.57 -8.94 -11.72
C ARG A 313 -16.60 -7.55 -12.37
N PHE A 314 -15.57 -7.19 -13.14
CA PHE A 314 -15.54 -5.94 -13.90
C PHE A 314 -16.55 -5.97 -15.05
N VAL A 315 -16.63 -7.09 -15.77
CA VAL A 315 -17.55 -7.25 -16.90
C VAL A 315 -19.01 -7.34 -16.45
N ASP A 316 -19.30 -7.91 -15.26
CA ASP A 316 -20.64 -7.96 -14.68
C ASP A 316 -21.31 -6.57 -14.58
N GLY A 317 -20.54 -5.48 -14.52
CA GLY A 317 -21.04 -4.10 -14.43
C GLY A 317 -20.64 -3.23 -15.64
N ILE A 318 -20.42 -3.82 -16.81
CA ILE A 318 -19.93 -3.10 -18.01
C ILE A 318 -20.85 -1.96 -18.44
N GLU A 319 -22.15 -2.07 -18.19
CA GLU A 319 -23.16 -1.06 -18.54
C GLU A 319 -22.96 0.27 -17.77
N CYS A 320 -22.28 0.23 -16.62
CA CYS A 320 -22.01 1.41 -15.81
C CYS A 320 -20.75 2.17 -16.25
N ILE A 321 -20.01 1.62 -17.22
CA ILE A 321 -18.71 2.16 -17.64
C ILE A 321 -18.91 3.34 -18.58
N ARG A 322 -18.30 4.48 -18.25
CA ARG A 322 -18.24 5.64 -19.13
C ARG A 322 -17.23 5.38 -20.25
N PRO A 323 -17.64 5.49 -21.53
CA PRO A 323 -16.71 5.25 -22.64
C PRO A 323 -15.62 6.32 -22.71
N THR A 324 -14.48 5.97 -23.28
CA THR A 324 -13.42 6.90 -23.60
C THR A 324 -13.83 7.79 -24.76
N PRO A 325 -13.68 9.11 -24.70
CA PRO A 325 -13.97 9.99 -25.82
C PRO A 325 -12.94 9.82 -26.95
N ASP A 326 -13.37 10.00 -28.21
CA ASP A 326 -12.50 9.89 -29.38
C ASP A 326 -11.33 10.88 -29.34
N ASN A 327 -11.53 12.04 -28.74
CA ASN A 327 -10.51 13.08 -28.57
C ASN A 327 -9.75 12.98 -27.25
N LEU A 328 -9.63 11.77 -26.66
CA LEU A 328 -8.94 11.58 -25.38
C LEU A 328 -7.57 12.26 -25.33
N LYS A 329 -6.79 12.13 -26.38
CA LYS A 329 -5.44 12.74 -26.46
C LYS A 329 -5.46 14.25 -26.20
N ASP A 330 -6.49 14.97 -26.67
CA ASP A 330 -6.57 16.42 -26.48
C ASP A 330 -6.65 16.82 -24.99
N HIS A 331 -7.20 15.97 -24.13
CA HIS A 331 -7.26 16.18 -22.68
C HIS A 331 -5.89 16.02 -21.99
N PHE A 332 -4.93 15.38 -22.64
CA PHE A 332 -3.57 15.15 -22.11
C PHE A 332 -2.56 16.21 -22.54
N ARG A 333 -2.99 17.24 -23.27
CA ARG A 333 -2.10 18.33 -23.69
C ARG A 333 -1.52 19.09 -22.49
N LYS A 334 -0.25 19.42 -22.57
CA LYS A 334 0.40 20.34 -21.62
C LYS A 334 -0.04 21.77 -21.88
N THR A 335 -0.20 22.52 -20.79
CA THR A 335 -0.46 23.96 -20.87
C THR A 335 0.71 24.72 -20.29
N VAL A 336 1.33 25.57 -21.08
CA VAL A 336 2.45 26.42 -20.67
C VAL A 336 2.14 27.86 -20.99
N ARG A 337 2.34 28.74 -20.00
CA ARG A 337 2.15 30.18 -20.20
C ARG A 337 3.41 30.81 -20.78
N ARG A 338 3.27 31.54 -21.89
CA ARG A 338 4.33 32.25 -22.58
C ARG A 338 3.90 33.67 -22.91
N LYS A 339 4.88 34.55 -23.11
CA LYS A 339 4.65 35.93 -23.56
C LYS A 339 4.83 35.99 -25.08
N VAL A 340 3.93 36.68 -25.76
CA VAL A 340 4.13 37.02 -27.17
C VAL A 340 5.13 38.19 -27.25
N ASN A 341 6.25 38.00 -27.89
CA ASN A 341 7.29 39.02 -28.04
C ASN A 341 6.87 40.15 -28.97
N ARG A 342 7.64 41.26 -28.98
CA ARG A 342 7.36 42.42 -29.86
C ARG A 342 7.48 42.09 -31.34
N ASP A 343 8.28 41.11 -31.67
CA ASP A 343 8.49 40.60 -33.04
C ASP A 343 7.49 39.50 -33.42
N ARG A 344 6.42 39.36 -32.67
CA ARG A 344 5.37 38.31 -32.80
C ARG A 344 5.83 36.90 -32.53
N THR A 345 7.05 36.69 -32.03
CA THR A 345 7.53 35.34 -31.74
C THR A 345 7.06 34.85 -30.37
N ILE A 346 6.85 33.54 -30.28
CA ILE A 346 6.59 32.81 -29.01
C ILE A 346 7.57 31.67 -28.96
N VAL A 347 8.29 31.55 -27.85
CA VAL A 347 9.28 30.47 -27.66
C VAL A 347 8.65 29.35 -26.82
N LEU A 348 8.71 28.12 -27.34
CA LEU A 348 8.32 26.91 -26.64
C LEU A 348 9.37 25.84 -26.90
N ASP A 349 10.06 25.39 -25.84
CA ASP A 349 11.05 24.29 -25.88
C ASP A 349 12.01 24.37 -27.10
N GLN A 350 12.64 25.55 -27.28
CA GLN A 350 13.56 25.90 -28.40
C GLN A 350 12.90 26.08 -29.79
N HIS A 351 11.59 25.87 -29.91
CA HIS A 351 10.84 26.15 -31.13
C HIS A 351 10.29 27.58 -31.10
N LEU A 352 10.34 28.26 -32.24
CA LEU A 352 9.78 29.60 -32.43
C LEU A 352 8.47 29.51 -33.20
N TYR A 353 7.42 30.16 -32.67
CA TYR A 353 6.12 30.22 -33.31
C TYR A 353 5.69 31.65 -33.57
N GLU A 354 4.89 31.85 -34.62
CA GLU A 354 4.25 33.13 -34.89
C GLU A 354 2.98 33.32 -34.06
N GLY A 355 2.94 34.41 -33.32
CA GLY A 355 1.77 34.81 -32.56
C GLY A 355 0.92 35.89 -33.23
N PRO A 356 -0.36 36.02 -32.90
CA PRO A 356 -1.24 37.08 -33.37
C PRO A 356 -0.73 38.47 -32.99
N VAL A 357 -0.87 39.44 -33.89
CA VAL A 357 -0.49 40.85 -33.65
C VAL A 357 -1.21 41.41 -32.43
N ALA A 358 -2.51 41.13 -32.30
CA ALA A 358 -3.37 41.60 -31.19
C ALA A 358 -2.89 41.14 -29.81
N LEU A 359 -2.07 40.11 -29.75
CA LEU A 359 -1.57 39.52 -28.51
C LEU A 359 -0.13 39.90 -28.18
N ILE A 360 0.50 40.77 -28.95
CA ILE A 360 1.88 41.25 -28.69
C ILE A 360 1.97 41.79 -27.26
N GLY A 361 2.95 41.34 -26.52
CA GLY A 361 3.17 41.74 -25.13
C GLY A 361 2.26 41.07 -24.10
N LYS A 362 1.24 40.31 -24.53
CA LYS A 362 0.33 39.58 -23.65
C LYS A 362 0.90 38.24 -23.24
N GLN A 363 0.45 37.74 -22.08
CA GLN A 363 0.70 36.37 -21.61
C GLN A 363 -0.41 35.48 -22.20
N VAL A 364 -0.01 34.41 -22.88
CA VAL A 364 -0.90 33.46 -23.55
C VAL A 364 -0.65 32.05 -23.03
N ASP A 365 -1.63 31.19 -23.10
CA ASP A 365 -1.51 29.78 -22.75
C ASP A 365 -1.31 28.96 -24.06
N LEU A 366 -0.24 28.18 -24.12
CA LEU A 366 0.05 27.26 -25.20
C LEU A 366 -0.30 25.84 -24.79
N LEU A 367 -1.13 25.18 -25.58
CA LEU A 367 -1.55 23.80 -25.37
C LEU A 367 -0.91 22.92 -26.45
N TYR A 368 -0.16 21.91 -26.03
CA TYR A 368 0.60 21.03 -26.94
C TYR A 368 0.82 19.63 -26.33
N HIS A 369 1.09 18.65 -27.17
CA HIS A 369 1.61 17.37 -26.73
C HIS A 369 3.13 17.38 -26.67
N GLU A 370 3.70 16.74 -25.70
CA GLU A 370 5.14 16.53 -25.63
C GLU A 370 5.58 15.73 -26.85
N ASN A 371 6.60 16.20 -27.54
CA ASN A 371 7.10 15.68 -28.82
C ASN A 371 6.22 15.93 -30.08
N GLU A 372 5.07 16.63 -29.96
CA GLU A 372 4.24 17.02 -31.10
C GLU A 372 4.21 18.56 -31.23
N TYR A 373 5.34 19.12 -31.58
CA TYR A 373 5.50 20.59 -31.69
C TYR A 373 4.85 21.21 -32.92
N ASP A 374 4.31 20.41 -33.85
CA ASP A 374 3.57 20.89 -35.03
C ASP A 374 2.13 21.30 -34.73
N ARG A 375 1.60 20.84 -33.57
CA ARG A 375 0.21 21.12 -33.17
C ARG A 375 0.14 21.86 -31.81
N VAL A 376 0.64 23.10 -31.81
CA VAL A 376 0.59 23.98 -30.64
C VAL A 376 -0.60 24.92 -30.77
N GLU A 377 -1.61 24.79 -29.90
CA GLU A 377 -2.77 25.67 -29.84
C GLU A 377 -2.50 26.85 -28.90
N LEU A 378 -2.84 28.07 -29.35
CA LEU A 378 -2.77 29.27 -28.53
C LEU A 378 -4.14 29.61 -27.95
N LYS A 379 -4.20 29.82 -26.61
CA LYS A 379 -5.37 30.33 -25.91
C LYS A 379 -5.05 31.63 -25.17
N TYR A 380 -5.97 32.58 -25.23
CA TYR A 380 -5.91 33.79 -24.46
C TYR A 380 -7.27 34.05 -23.82
N LYS A 381 -7.33 34.24 -22.49
CA LYS A 381 -8.57 34.43 -21.71
C LYS A 381 -9.62 33.32 -21.98
N GLN A 382 -9.18 32.06 -22.08
CA GLN A 382 -9.99 30.86 -22.38
C GLN A 382 -10.47 30.75 -23.83
N GLU A 383 -10.25 31.74 -24.69
CA GLU A 383 -10.58 31.69 -26.11
C GLU A 383 -9.43 31.09 -26.91
N SER A 384 -9.73 30.21 -27.87
CA SER A 384 -8.76 29.62 -28.76
C SER A 384 -8.49 30.56 -29.96
N TYR A 385 -7.22 30.80 -30.19
CA TYR A 385 -6.74 31.56 -31.36
C TYR A 385 -6.19 30.60 -32.45
N GLY A 386 -6.47 29.28 -32.31
CA GLY A 386 -6.06 28.27 -33.27
C GLY A 386 -4.64 27.74 -33.06
N PHE A 387 -4.16 26.99 -34.06
CA PHE A 387 -2.84 26.40 -34.00
C PHE A 387 -1.79 27.36 -34.53
N LEU A 388 -0.66 27.43 -33.81
CA LEU A 388 0.47 28.26 -34.18
C LEU A 388 1.28 27.58 -35.29
N ARG A 389 1.90 28.42 -36.16
CA ARG A 389 2.90 27.97 -37.10
C ARG A 389 4.31 28.21 -36.54
N GLN A 390 5.21 27.30 -36.83
CA GLN A 390 6.63 27.55 -36.59
C GLN A 390 7.13 28.69 -37.50
N VAL A 391 8.01 29.52 -36.95
CA VAL A 391 8.56 30.67 -37.66
C VAL A 391 9.52 30.15 -38.74
N ASP A 392 9.26 30.51 -39.99
CA ASP A 392 10.23 30.41 -41.07
C ASP A 392 10.96 31.75 -41.22
N LEU A 393 12.20 31.78 -40.70
CA LEU A 393 13.02 33.00 -40.73
C LEU A 393 13.29 33.50 -42.14
N HIS A 394 13.35 32.61 -43.14
CA HIS A 394 13.60 32.98 -44.54
C HIS A 394 12.35 33.49 -45.26
N ALA A 395 11.17 32.93 -44.90
CA ALA A 395 9.91 33.46 -45.43
C ALA A 395 9.56 34.80 -44.78
N ASN A 396 9.89 35.02 -43.53
CA ASN A 396 9.57 36.26 -42.78
C ASN A 396 10.24 37.52 -43.34
N CYS A 397 11.32 37.41 -44.09
CA CYS A 397 11.93 38.57 -44.78
C CYS A 397 11.09 39.05 -45.99
N ARG A 398 10.18 38.19 -46.51
CA ARG A 398 9.35 38.46 -47.70
C ARG A 398 7.89 38.77 -47.33
N VAL A 399 7.50 38.65 -46.06
CA VAL A 399 6.11 38.85 -45.61
C VAL A 399 5.87 40.31 -45.24
N LYS A 400 4.82 40.92 -45.84
CA LYS A 400 4.35 42.25 -45.45
C LYS A 400 3.68 42.21 -44.09
N ARG A 401 4.11 43.05 -43.15
CA ARG A 401 3.57 43.08 -41.80
C ARG A 401 2.25 43.85 -41.80
N ASP A 402 1.15 43.19 -41.39
CA ASP A 402 -0.12 43.84 -41.13
C ASP A 402 -0.07 44.62 -39.83
N LYS A 403 -0.37 45.93 -39.91
CA LYS A 403 -0.40 46.83 -38.73
C LYS A 403 -1.70 46.77 -37.94
N ASN A 404 -2.78 46.24 -38.52
CA ASN A 404 -4.15 46.32 -37.99
C ASN A 404 -4.90 45.00 -38.03
N ASN A 405 -4.24 43.88 -37.67
CA ASN A 405 -4.97 42.61 -37.56
C ASN A 405 -5.87 42.60 -36.34
N ASP A 406 -7.16 42.57 -36.55
CA ASP A 406 -8.13 42.22 -35.53
C ASP A 406 -7.94 40.75 -35.10
N PRO A 407 -8.16 40.42 -33.84
CA PRO A 407 -8.05 39.05 -33.39
C PRO A 407 -9.10 38.18 -34.10
N VAL A 408 -8.66 37.24 -34.91
CA VAL A 408 -9.56 36.28 -35.57
C VAL A 408 -9.71 35.10 -34.64
N ILE A 409 -10.89 34.90 -34.06
CA ILE A 409 -11.24 33.69 -33.33
C ILE A 409 -11.54 32.62 -34.35
N LEU A 410 -10.70 31.59 -34.42
CA LEU A 410 -10.90 30.46 -35.34
C LEU A 410 -11.91 29.49 -34.72
N SER A 411 -13.11 29.43 -35.28
CA SER A 411 -14.01 28.32 -35.07
C SER A 411 -13.47 27.07 -35.78
N ASN A 412 -13.12 26.08 -35.03
CA ASN A 412 -12.88 24.65 -35.35
C ASN A 412 -12.18 24.20 -36.64
N ASN A 413 -11.74 25.05 -37.55
CA ASN A 413 -11.02 24.59 -38.74
C ASN A 413 -9.87 25.53 -39.15
N THR A 414 -8.68 25.20 -38.70
CA THR A 414 -7.42 25.00 -39.46
C THR A 414 -6.91 26.07 -40.39
N THR A 415 -7.23 27.34 -40.24
CA THR A 415 -6.48 28.32 -40.98
C THR A 415 -5.57 29.10 -40.05
N PRO A 416 -4.24 29.07 -40.25
CA PRO A 416 -3.31 29.76 -39.36
C PRO A 416 -3.38 31.27 -39.55
N LEU A 417 -3.22 31.97 -38.43
CA LEU A 417 -3.07 33.41 -38.37
C LEU A 417 -1.75 33.87 -39.02
N ASN A 418 -1.72 34.08 -40.29
CA ASN A 418 -0.51 34.52 -40.98
C ASN A 418 -0.70 35.83 -41.71
N GLY A 419 0.34 36.62 -41.71
CA GLY A 419 0.47 37.71 -42.64
C GLY A 419 0.45 37.18 -44.10
N ARG A 420 -0.20 37.92 -44.99
CA ARG A 420 -0.24 37.57 -46.42
C ARG A 420 1.14 37.58 -46.99
N MET A 421 1.47 36.57 -47.77
CA MET A 421 2.69 36.61 -48.63
C MET A 421 2.58 37.76 -49.63
N TRP A 422 3.68 38.42 -49.86
CA TRP A 422 3.79 39.45 -50.85
C TRP A 422 3.67 38.81 -52.22
N GLU A 423 2.58 39.08 -52.93
CA GLU A 423 2.56 38.80 -54.35
C GLU A 423 3.42 39.89 -55.00
N ALA A 424 4.48 39.43 -55.66
CA ALA A 424 5.29 40.27 -56.48
C ALA A 424 4.43 40.69 -57.69
N ASP A 425 4.04 41.96 -57.72
CA ASP A 425 3.46 42.54 -58.94
C ASP A 425 4.42 42.32 -60.09
N SER A 426 3.98 41.55 -61.07
CA SER A 426 4.62 41.40 -62.39
C SER A 426 4.40 42.65 -63.24
#